data_4c69d41ab6717a2def415208f2fcccdd
#
_entry.id   4c69d41ab6717a2def415208f2fcccdd
#
_cell.length_a   1.000
_cell.length_b   1.000
_cell.length_c   1.000
_cell.angle_alpha   90.00
_cell.angle_beta   90.00
_cell.angle_gamma   90.00
#
_symmetry.space_group_name_H-M   'P 1'
#
loop_
_entity.id
_entity.type
_entity.pdbx_description
1 polymer ?
#
loop_
_entity_poly.entity_id
_entity_poly.type
_entity_poly.pdbx_seq_one_letter_code
_entity_poly.pdbx_strand_id
1 'polypeptide(L)' 'MEAIDEMIMFFGKEKVMAFCECNIWKYRKRALDKNGREDMQKADVYVKFYKALYDGKDVHYYLKPESCDSK' A
#
# COMPACT_ATOMS: atom_id res chain seq x y z
N MET A 1 -10.65 3.93 12.12
CA MET A 1 -10.47 3.82 10.66
C MET A 1 -9.10 4.34 10.30
N GLU A 2 -8.39 3.64 9.46
CA GLU A 2 -7.06 4.09 9.05
C GLU A 2 -7.15 5.21 8.03
N ALA A 3 -6.08 5.98 7.94
CA ALA A 3 -6.06 7.12 7.04
C ALA A 3 -6.33 6.72 5.60
N ILE A 4 -5.83 5.58 5.16
CA ILE A 4 -6.03 5.16 3.77
C ILE A 4 -7.51 4.92 3.48
N ASP A 5 -8.25 4.42 4.46
CA ASP A 5 -9.68 4.21 4.28
C ASP A 5 -10.40 5.54 4.12
N GLU A 6 -10.03 6.52 4.92
CA GLU A 6 -10.62 7.84 4.81
C GLU A 6 -10.30 8.48 3.48
N MET A 7 -9.07 8.30 3.01
CA MET A 7 -8.67 8.86 1.73
C MET A 7 -9.51 8.29 0.60
N ILE A 8 -9.78 6.99 0.64
CA ILE A 8 -10.62 6.38 -0.37
C ILE A 8 -12.03 6.96 -0.34
N MET A 9 -12.56 7.18 0.87
CA MET A 9 -13.88 7.76 1.01
C MET A 9 -13.96 9.18 0.45
N PHE A 10 -12.94 9.99 0.71
CA PHE A 10 -13.00 11.40 0.35
C PHE A 10 -12.52 11.68 -1.06
N PHE A 11 -11.56 10.93 -1.56
CA PHE A 11 -10.94 11.24 -2.84
C PHE A 11 -11.20 10.21 -3.91
N GLY A 12 -11.66 9.03 -3.52
CA GLY A 12 -11.95 8.00 -4.47
C GLY A 12 -10.76 7.08 -4.70
N LYS A 13 -11.09 5.90 -5.19
CA LYS A 13 -10.13 4.83 -5.37
C LYS A 13 -8.99 5.20 -6.30
N GLU A 14 -9.32 5.87 -7.41
CA GLU A 14 -8.31 6.15 -8.42
C GLU A 14 -7.24 7.11 -7.93
N LYS A 15 -7.66 8.13 -7.18
CA LYS A 15 -6.68 9.08 -6.66
C LYS A 15 -5.79 8.43 -5.61
N VAL A 16 -6.36 7.53 -4.82
CA VAL A 16 -5.56 6.83 -3.82
C VAL A 16 -4.58 5.88 -4.49
N MET A 17 -4.97 5.27 -5.61
CA MET A 17 -4.04 4.44 -6.36
C MET A 17 -2.85 5.25 -6.85
N ALA A 18 -3.10 6.46 -7.36
CA ALA A 18 -2.01 7.33 -7.79
C ALA A 18 -1.11 7.72 -6.62
N PHE A 19 -1.71 7.99 -5.47
CA PHE A 19 -0.96 8.28 -4.26
C PHE A 19 -0.04 7.11 -3.89
N CYS A 20 -0.56 5.88 -3.99
CA CYS A 20 0.25 4.70 -3.71
C CYS A 20 1.41 4.58 -4.67
N GLU A 21 1.18 4.83 -5.95
CA GLU A 21 2.25 4.79 -6.94
C GLU A 21 3.38 5.75 -6.60
N CYS A 22 3.01 6.97 -6.23
CA CYS A 22 4.01 7.97 -5.87
C CYS A 22 4.80 7.55 -4.65
N ASN A 23 4.14 6.97 -3.67
CA ASN A 23 4.83 6.54 -2.46
C ASN A 23 5.72 5.34 -2.70
N ILE A 24 5.29 4.42 -3.55
CA ILE A 24 6.13 3.28 -3.92
C ILE A 24 7.43 3.78 -4.53
N TRP A 25 7.32 4.71 -5.47
CA TRP A 25 8.50 5.27 -6.12
C TRP A 25 9.41 5.97 -5.11
N LYS A 26 8.82 6.78 -4.27
CA LYS A 26 9.58 7.57 -3.30
C LYS A 26 10.35 6.66 -2.34
N TYR A 27 9.68 5.66 -1.80
CA TYR A 27 10.33 4.80 -0.82
C TYR A 27 11.39 3.91 -1.46
N ARG A 28 11.17 3.46 -2.68
CA ARG A 28 12.18 2.68 -3.37
C ARG A 28 13.43 3.52 -3.67
N LYS A 29 13.22 4.77 -4.06
CA LYS A 29 14.34 5.66 -4.31
C LYS A 29 15.14 5.90 -3.03
N ARG A 30 14.45 6.13 -1.93
CA ARG A 30 15.13 6.33 -0.65
C ARG A 30 15.90 5.08 -0.22
N ALA A 31 15.35 3.93 -0.51
CA ALA A 31 16.01 2.68 -0.14
C ALA A 31 17.35 2.52 -0.82
N LEU A 32 17.46 3.03 -2.05
CA LEU A 32 18.73 2.96 -2.78
C LEU A 32 19.78 3.91 -2.19
N ASP A 33 19.33 4.99 -1.59
CA ASP A 33 20.25 6.01 -1.09
C ASP A 33 20.71 5.77 0.32
N LYS A 34 19.90 5.10 1.12
CA LYS A 34 20.19 4.96 2.54
C LYS A 34 19.95 3.52 2.96
N ASN A 35 19.74 3.33 4.25
CA ASN A 35 19.41 2.01 4.74
C ASN A 35 18.01 1.64 4.21
N GLY A 36 17.98 0.72 3.29
CA GLY A 36 16.81 0.48 2.51
C GLY A 36 15.74 -0.40 3.13
N ARG A 37 16.03 -1.04 4.25
CA ARG A 37 15.12 -2.06 4.74
C ARG A 37 13.74 -1.52 5.08
N GLU A 38 13.70 -0.47 5.91
CA GLU A 38 12.42 0.10 6.31
C GLU A 38 11.68 0.70 5.13
N ASP A 39 12.41 1.39 4.27
CA ASP A 39 11.78 2.03 3.13
C ASP A 39 11.25 1.00 2.16
N MET A 40 11.94 -0.12 1.99
CA MET A 40 11.42 -1.18 1.14
C MET A 40 10.17 -1.80 1.73
N GLN A 41 10.10 -1.93 3.05
CA GLN A 41 8.90 -2.44 3.69
C GLN A 41 7.72 -1.50 3.48
N LYS A 42 7.96 -0.20 3.58
CA LYS A 42 6.91 0.78 3.34
C LYS A 42 6.43 0.73 1.90
N ALA A 43 7.36 0.62 0.97
CA ALA A 43 7.00 0.50 -0.44
C ALA A 43 6.13 -0.74 -0.66
N ASP A 44 6.49 -1.85 -0.01
CA ASP A 44 5.73 -3.08 -0.16
C ASP A 44 4.30 -2.93 0.32
N VAL A 45 4.10 -2.22 1.43
CA VAL A 45 2.76 -1.98 1.93
C VAL A 45 1.92 -1.22 0.90
N TYR A 46 2.52 -0.19 0.29
CA TYR A 46 1.78 0.57 -0.71
C TYR A 46 1.52 -0.24 -1.98
N VAL A 47 2.42 -1.15 -2.32
CA VAL A 47 2.19 -2.06 -3.44
C VAL A 47 0.95 -2.91 -3.15
N LYS A 48 0.82 -3.40 -1.93
CA LYS A 48 -0.33 -4.22 -1.56
C LYS A 48 -1.62 -3.41 -1.57
N PHE A 49 -1.57 -2.17 -1.11
CA PHE A 49 -2.73 -1.29 -1.21
C PHE A 49 -3.14 -1.09 -2.67
N TYR A 50 -2.17 -0.77 -3.51
CA TYR A 50 -2.44 -0.53 -4.92
C TYR A 50 -3.06 -1.77 -5.57
N LYS A 51 -2.45 -2.92 -5.31
CA LYS A 51 -2.92 -4.14 -5.93
C LYS A 51 -4.35 -4.47 -5.51
N ALA A 52 -4.66 -4.28 -4.24
CA ALA A 52 -6.01 -4.53 -3.76
C ALA A 52 -7.03 -3.64 -4.45
N LEU A 53 -6.70 -2.35 -4.55
CA LEU A 53 -7.61 -1.42 -5.21
C LEU A 53 -7.75 -1.73 -6.69
N TYR A 54 -6.65 -2.11 -7.33
CA TYR A 54 -6.69 -2.48 -8.73
C TYR A 54 -7.59 -3.68 -8.97
N ASP A 55 -7.54 -4.65 -8.06
CA ASP A 55 -8.31 -5.87 -8.19
C ASP A 55 -9.76 -5.71 -7.71
N GLY A 56 -10.11 -4.53 -7.22
CA GLY A 56 -11.46 -4.29 -6.72
C GLY A 56 -11.73 -4.90 -5.37
N LYS A 57 -10.68 -5.11 -4.59
CA LYS A 57 -10.80 -5.70 -3.26
C LYS A 57 -10.68 -4.64 -2.18
N ASP A 58 -10.99 -5.03 -0.95
CA ASP A 58 -10.73 -4.16 0.17
C ASP A 58 -9.25 -3.79 0.21
N VAL A 59 -8.96 -2.54 0.55
CA VAL A 59 -7.59 -2.04 0.50
C VAL A 59 -6.64 -2.84 1.38
N HIS A 60 -7.16 -3.46 2.43
CA HIS A 60 -6.34 -4.25 3.34
C HIS A 60 -6.26 -5.72 2.98
N TYR A 61 -6.82 -6.09 1.86
CA TYR A 61 -6.98 -7.49 1.49
C TYR A 61 -5.67 -8.25 1.50
N TYR A 62 -4.63 -7.67 0.90
CA TYR A 62 -3.35 -8.36 0.78
C TYR A 62 -2.46 -8.20 2.00
N LEU A 63 -2.90 -7.42 2.97
CA LEU A 63 -2.15 -7.23 4.20
C LEU A 63 -2.61 -8.16 5.33
N LYS A 64 -3.63 -8.95 5.09
CA LYS A 64 -4.13 -9.85 6.12
C LYS A 64 -3.11 -10.94 6.40
N PRO A 65 -2.91 -11.30 7.65
CA PRO A 65 -1.94 -12.34 8.00
C PRO A 65 -2.34 -13.68 7.37
N GLU A 66 -1.37 -14.32 6.79
CA GLU A 66 -1.64 -15.62 6.18
C GLU A 66 -1.97 -16.67 7.19
N SER A 67 -1.39 -16.54 8.37
CA SER A 67 -1.64 -17.52 9.40
C SER A 67 -3.11 -17.60 9.76
N CYS A 68 -3.83 -16.53 9.55
CA CYS A 68 -5.25 -16.52 9.83
C CYS A 68 -6.01 -17.41 8.88
N ASP A 69 -5.48 -17.65 7.73
CA ASP A 69 -6.18 -18.40 6.71
C ASP A 69 -6.01 -19.89 6.87
N SER A 70 -4.91 -20.26 7.44
CA SER A 70 -4.65 -21.66 7.53
C SER A 70 -5.53 -22.29 8.55
N LYS A 71 -5.74 -21.94 8.62
CA LYS A 71 -6.39 -22.73 9.03
C LYS A 71 -7.08 -23.15 9.14
#